data_b0368d133878f2e0fe1887f77edcd25a
#
_entry.id   b0368d133878f2e0fe1887f77edcd25a
#
_cell.length_a   1.000
_cell.length_b   1.000
_cell.length_c   1.000
_cell.angle_alpha   90.00
_cell.angle_beta   90.00
_cell.angle_gamma   90.00
#
_symmetry.space_group_name_H-M   'P 1'
#
loop_
_entity.id
_entity.type
_entity.pdbx_description
1 polymer ?
#
loop_
_entity_poly.entity_id
_entity_poly.type
_entity_poly.pdbx_seq_one_letter_code
_entity_poly.pdbx_strand_id
1 'polypeptide(L)' 'MPIIVNVDVMLAKRKMSSGELAEKVGITQANLSILKTGKAKAVRFSTLSALCKDLNCQPGDLLEYQPGDEDENDEQ' A
#
# COMPACT_ATOMS: atom_id res chain seq x y z
N MET A 1 -4.46 4.97 -12.44
CA MET A 1 -3.77 3.76 -12.42
C MET A 1 -4.66 2.63 -12.14
N PRO A 2 -4.51 1.52 -12.83
CA PRO A 2 -5.39 0.38 -12.61
C PRO A 2 -5.12 -0.37 -11.30
N ILE A 3 -4.02 -0.13 -10.65
CA ILE A 3 -3.76 -0.76 -9.38
C ILE A 3 -4.15 0.21 -8.26
N ILE A 4 -5.03 -0.23 -7.40
CA ILE A 4 -5.52 0.56 -6.28
C ILE A 4 -4.83 0.06 -5.03
N VAL A 5 -4.35 0.99 -4.22
CA VAL A 5 -3.67 0.65 -2.98
C VAL A 5 -4.65 0.90 -1.83
N ASN A 6 -4.95 -0.14 -1.06
CA ASN A 6 -5.93 -0.10 0.00
C ASN A 6 -5.31 -0.12 1.40
N VAL A 7 -4.12 0.42 1.54
CA VAL A 7 -3.46 0.45 2.85
C VAL A 7 -4.29 1.25 3.85
N ASP A 8 -4.87 2.37 3.42
CA ASP A 8 -5.71 3.16 4.31
C ASP A 8 -6.91 2.39 4.82
N VAL A 9 -7.51 1.55 3.98
CA VAL A 9 -8.65 0.75 4.37
C VAL A 9 -8.22 -0.22 5.48
N MET A 10 -7.06 -0.85 5.32
CA MET A 10 -6.59 -1.79 6.31
C MET A 10 -6.17 -1.10 7.60
N LEU A 11 -5.60 0.10 7.51
CA LEU A 11 -5.28 0.87 8.70
C LEU A 11 -6.56 1.17 9.49
N ALA A 12 -7.61 1.54 8.80
CA ALA A 12 -8.88 1.82 9.45
C ALA A 12 -9.45 0.56 10.10
N LYS A 13 -9.37 -0.57 9.40
CA LYS A 13 -9.88 -1.82 9.93
C LYS A 13 -9.11 -2.25 11.18
N ARG A 14 -7.82 -1.98 11.25
CA ARG A 14 -7.00 -2.38 12.38
C ARG A 14 -6.89 -1.28 13.43
N LYS A 15 -7.50 -0.12 13.18
CA LYS A 15 -7.44 1.02 14.07
C LYS A 15 -5.99 1.41 14.37
N MET A 16 -5.18 1.43 13.33
CA MET A 16 -3.77 1.71 13.44
C MET A 16 -3.45 3.00 12.69
N SER A 17 -2.55 3.80 13.22
CA SER A 17 -2.16 5.03 12.53
C SER A 17 -1.07 4.74 11.51
N SER A 18 -0.92 5.64 10.53
CA SER A 18 0.14 5.51 9.56
C SER A 18 1.51 5.57 10.21
N GLY A 19 1.67 6.40 11.22
CA GLY A 19 2.96 6.49 11.92
C GLY A 19 3.29 5.18 12.62
N GLU A 20 2.31 4.57 13.22
CA GLU A 20 2.51 3.30 13.88
C GLU A 20 2.89 2.22 12.89
N LEU A 21 2.21 2.17 11.76
CA LEU A 21 2.52 1.17 10.72
C LEU A 21 3.91 1.40 10.14
N ALA A 22 4.26 2.64 9.86
CA ALA A 22 5.58 2.95 9.29
C ALA A 22 6.68 2.49 10.23
N GLU A 23 6.48 2.72 11.53
CA GLU A 23 7.46 2.30 12.51
C GLU A 23 7.57 0.77 12.57
N LYS A 24 6.46 0.07 12.55
CA LYS A 24 6.50 -1.38 12.60
C LYS A 24 7.12 -2.00 11.37
N VAL A 25 6.86 -1.43 10.22
CA VAL A 25 7.38 -1.95 8.95
C VAL A 25 8.85 -1.53 8.76
N GLY A 26 9.24 -0.44 9.36
CA GLY A 26 10.62 0.02 9.24
C GLY A 26 10.84 0.93 8.04
N ILE A 27 9.84 1.69 7.66
CA ILE A 27 9.97 2.65 6.56
C ILE A 27 9.62 4.03 7.09
N THR A 28 9.95 5.05 6.35
CA THR A 28 9.62 6.41 6.75
C THR A 28 8.15 6.69 6.49
N GLN A 29 7.58 7.64 7.21
CA GLN A 29 6.22 8.04 6.96
C GLN A 29 6.07 8.61 5.56
N ALA A 30 7.09 9.28 5.04
CA ALA A 30 7.06 9.79 3.69
C ALA A 30 6.92 8.66 2.67
N ASN A 31 7.67 7.57 2.85
CA ASN A 31 7.57 6.43 1.95
C ASN A 31 6.22 5.74 2.06
N LEU A 32 5.70 5.62 3.27
CA LEU A 32 4.39 5.03 3.45
C LEU A 32 3.32 5.91 2.80
N SER A 33 3.44 7.21 2.92
CA SER A 33 2.49 8.13 2.31
C SER A 33 2.49 8.02 0.79
N ILE A 34 3.67 7.86 0.18
CA ILE A 34 3.76 7.68 -1.26
C ILE A 34 3.03 6.39 -1.66
N LEU A 35 3.19 5.35 -0.89
CA LEU A 35 2.53 4.09 -1.16
C LEU A 35 1.02 4.23 -0.97
N LYS A 36 0.58 4.85 0.12
CA LYS A 36 -0.84 4.98 0.42
C LYS A 36 -1.59 5.78 -0.64
N THR A 37 -0.95 6.76 -1.21
CA THR A 37 -1.62 7.62 -2.18
C THR A 37 -1.60 7.04 -3.58
N GLY A 38 -0.98 5.88 -3.76
CA GLY A 38 -0.93 5.26 -5.07
C GLY A 38 0.11 5.87 -5.99
N LYS A 39 1.01 6.68 -5.44
CA LYS A 39 2.03 7.31 -6.27
C LYS A 39 3.27 6.46 -6.40
N ALA A 40 3.37 5.37 -5.64
CA ALA A 40 4.52 4.50 -5.76
C ALA A 40 4.45 3.75 -7.08
N LYS A 41 5.57 3.62 -7.74
CA LYS A 41 5.61 2.86 -8.99
C LYS A 41 5.98 1.43 -8.77
N ALA A 42 6.46 1.10 -7.59
CA ALA A 42 6.84 -0.26 -7.24
C ALA A 42 6.83 -0.42 -5.74
N VAL A 43 6.70 -1.63 -5.28
CA VAL A 43 6.82 -1.95 -3.87
C VAL A 43 7.65 -3.23 -3.79
N ARG A 44 8.60 -3.25 -2.89
CA ARG A 44 9.42 -4.44 -2.72
C ARG A 44 8.60 -5.52 -2.06
N PHE A 45 8.86 -6.76 -2.43
CA PHE A 45 8.17 -7.86 -1.79
C PHE A 45 8.45 -7.90 -0.28
N SER A 46 9.65 -7.51 0.14
CA SER A 46 9.95 -7.47 1.57
C SER A 46 9.06 -6.46 2.29
N THR A 47 8.81 -5.31 1.69
CA THR A 47 7.93 -4.31 2.26
C THR A 47 6.48 -4.81 2.25
N LEU A 48 6.05 -5.41 1.16
CA LEU A 48 4.71 -5.96 1.06
C LEU A 48 4.50 -7.04 2.11
N SER A 49 5.47 -7.89 2.30
CA SER A 49 5.42 -8.95 3.29
C SER A 49 5.28 -8.37 4.70
N ALA A 50 6.05 -7.34 5.01
CA ALA A 50 5.98 -6.71 6.31
C ALA A 50 4.63 -6.03 6.53
N LEU A 51 4.07 -5.41 5.49
CA LEU A 51 2.75 -4.81 5.59
C LEU A 51 1.69 -5.88 5.87
N CYS A 52 1.77 -7.00 5.19
CA CYS A 52 0.81 -8.08 5.40
C CYS A 52 0.93 -8.63 6.83
N LYS A 53 2.16 -8.77 7.30
CA LYS A 53 2.37 -9.29 8.64
C LYS A 53 1.82 -8.34 9.68
N ASP A 54 2.15 -7.07 9.58
CA ASP A 54 1.76 -6.11 10.60
C ASP A 54 0.29 -5.73 10.54
N LEU A 55 -0.32 -5.83 9.38
CA LEU A 55 -1.74 -5.59 9.23
C LEU A 55 -2.56 -6.88 9.28
N ASN A 56 -1.87 -8.01 9.39
CA ASN A 56 -2.52 -9.31 9.47
C ASN A 56 -3.49 -9.50 8.31
N CYS A 57 -3.00 -9.40 7.12
CA CYS A 57 -3.81 -9.50 5.91
C CYS A 57 -3.01 -10.10 4.78
N GLN A 58 -3.64 -10.26 3.66
CA GLN A 58 -3.03 -10.82 2.45
C GLN A 58 -2.72 -9.72 1.46
N PRO A 59 -1.80 -9.93 0.52
CA PRO A 59 -1.52 -8.91 -0.49
C PRO A 59 -2.75 -8.46 -1.25
N GLY A 60 -3.70 -9.33 -1.48
CA GLY A 60 -4.94 -8.96 -2.16
C GLY A 60 -5.82 -8.01 -1.36
N ASP A 61 -5.56 -7.88 -0.07
CA ASP A 61 -6.26 -6.91 0.76
C ASP A 61 -5.65 -5.53 0.62
N LEU A 62 -4.41 -5.46 0.15
CA LEU A 62 -3.67 -4.21 0.05
C LEU A 62 -3.63 -3.68 -1.37
N LEU A 63 -3.69 -4.55 -2.36
CA LEU A 63 -3.56 -4.17 -3.77
C LEU A 63 -4.72 -4.76 -4.55
N GLU A 64 -5.28 -3.95 -5.43
CA GLU A 64 -6.43 -4.37 -6.18
C GLU A 64 -6.31 -3.91 -7.61
N TYR A 65 -6.66 -4.72 -8.56
CA TYR A 65 -6.66 -4.31 -9.95
C TYR A 65 -8.07 -3.89 -10.34
N GLN A 66 -8.20 -2.68 -10.85
CA GLN A 66 -9.48 -2.21 -11.33
C GLN A 66 -9.32 -1.82 -12.77
N PRO A 67 -9.82 -2.59 -13.70
CA PRO A 67 -9.72 -2.22 -15.11
C PRO A 67 -10.59 -1.02 -15.33
N GLY A 68 -10.30 -0.21 -16.26
CA GLY A 68 -11.11 0.87 -16.47
C GLY A 68 -10.34 1.90 -17.09
N ASP A 69 -10.23 3.06 -16.57
CA ASP A 69 -9.61 4.01 -17.13
C ASP A 69 -8.29 3.79 -17.20
N GLU A 70 -7.66 3.73 -18.08
CA GLU A 70 -6.45 3.52 -18.14
C GLU A 70 -5.64 4.54 -18.08
N ASP A 71 -4.80 4.61 -17.83
CA ASP A 71 -3.97 5.48 -17.65
C ASP A 71 -2.84 5.11 -18.25
N GLU A 72 -2.89 4.96 -19.31
CA GLU A 72 -1.95 4.49 -20.03
C GLU A 72 -0.69 5.09 -19.86
N ASN A 73 -0.62 6.11 -19.41
CA ASN A 73 0.55 6.70 -19.28
C ASN A 73 1.46 6.10 -18.41
N ASP A 74 1.02 5.22 -17.88
CA ASP A 74 1.76 4.67 -17.01
C ASP A 74 2.74 3.87 -17.51
N GLU A 75 3.00 3.56 -18.34
CA GLU A 75 3.92 2.80 -18.71
C GLU A 75 4.99 2.75 -18.57
N GLN A 76 5.17 2.79 -18.50
CA GLN A 76 6.11 2.63 -18.35
C GLN A 76 6.67 2.50 -18.07
#